data_80d4cedb2f534dd57cc1976d1703c9db
#
_entry.id   80d4cedb2f534dd57cc1976d1703c9db
#
_cell.length_a   1.000
_cell.length_b   1.000
_cell.length_c   1.000
_cell.angle_alpha   90.00
_cell.angle_beta   90.00
_cell.angle_gamma   90.00
#
_symmetry.space_group_name_H-M   'P 1'
#
loop_
_entity.id
_entity.type
_entity.pdbx_description
1 polymer ?
#
loop_
_entity_poly.entity_id
_entity_poly.type
_entity_poly.pdbx_seq_one_letter_code
_entity_poly.pdbx_strand_id
1 'polypeptide(L)'
;GGDMERDFTYVDDIVRSVARLIDKTPDGDVPTTIYNVGCGRPMRLMDFIAALESALGRKAELRMMPMQSGDVVRTWADTSRLRSRIGYAPSTRLEEGIERFAEWYVSAENPLRENL
;
A
#
# COMPACT_ATOMS: atom_id res chain seq x y z
N GLY A 1 -8.36 -18.47 3.87
CA GLY A 1 -9.10 -17.46 4.31
C GLY A 1 -9.07 -16.10 3.70
N GLY A 2 -10.20 -15.43 3.77
CA GLY A 2 -10.35 -14.05 3.35
C GLY A 2 -10.37 -13.04 4.50
N ASP A 3 -10.12 -13.48 5.72
CA ASP A 3 -10.28 -12.67 6.94
C ASP A 3 -9.01 -11.93 7.37
N MET A 4 -8.06 -11.79 6.47
CA MET A 4 -6.83 -11.05 6.76
C MET A 4 -7.01 -9.55 6.53
N GLU A 5 -6.23 -8.78 7.28
CA GLU A 5 -6.12 -7.33 7.14
C GLU A 5 -4.67 -6.94 6.83
N ARG A 6 -4.51 -5.98 5.95
CA ARG A 6 -3.19 -5.45 5.55
C ARG A 6 -3.23 -3.93 5.49
N ASP A 7 -2.09 -3.33 5.69
CA ASP A 7 -1.87 -1.91 5.49
C ASP A 7 -1.55 -1.67 4.01
N PHE A 8 -2.60 -1.52 3.19
CA PHE A 8 -2.45 -1.21 1.78
C PHE A 8 -2.01 0.24 1.61
N THR A 9 -0.88 0.45 0.96
CA THR A 9 -0.28 1.77 0.79
C THR A 9 -0.09 2.07 -0.68
N TYR A 10 -0.57 3.24 -1.12
CA TYR A 10 -0.44 3.68 -2.51
C TYR A 10 1.00 4.06 -2.83
N VAL A 11 1.46 3.71 -4.03
CA VAL A 11 2.87 3.86 -4.43
C VAL A 11 3.37 5.30 -4.39
N ASP A 12 2.55 6.28 -4.76
CA ASP A 12 2.95 7.69 -4.72
C ASP A 12 3.21 8.18 -3.30
N ASP A 13 2.49 7.64 -2.32
CA ASP A 13 2.73 7.95 -0.91
C ASP A 13 4.08 7.40 -0.44
N ILE A 14 4.48 6.21 -0.91
CA ILE A 14 5.80 5.65 -0.65
C ILE A 14 6.89 6.51 -1.28
N VAL A 15 6.73 6.83 -2.56
CA VAL A 15 7.71 7.66 -3.32
C VAL A 15 7.88 9.03 -2.67
N ARG A 16 6.79 9.66 -2.26
CA ARG A 16 6.82 10.96 -1.58
C ARG A 16 7.54 10.89 -0.23
N SER A 17 7.32 9.83 0.52
CA SER A 17 8.03 9.60 1.79
C SER A 17 9.53 9.45 1.57
N VAL A 18 9.95 8.65 0.58
CA VAL A 18 11.36 8.46 0.23
C VAL A 18 11.98 9.79 -0.23
N ALA A 19 11.31 10.53 -1.11
CA ALA A 19 11.81 11.81 -1.62
C ALA A 19 12.04 12.83 -0.49
N ARG A 20 11.14 12.90 0.48
CA ARG A 20 11.27 13.79 1.64
C ARG A 20 12.36 13.37 2.62
N LEU A 21 12.71 12.08 2.67
CA LEU A 21 13.80 11.57 3.52
C LEU A 21 15.18 11.83 2.95
N ILE A 22 15.32 12.09 1.65
CA ILE A 22 16.64 12.31 1.00
C ILE A 22 17.42 13.43 1.69
N ASP A 23 16.76 14.53 2.09
CA ASP A 23 17.38 15.68 2.74
C ASP A 23 17.44 15.55 4.27
N LYS A 24 17.07 14.42 4.84
CA LYS A 24 17.00 14.16 6.28
C LYS A 24 18.07 13.17 6.71
N THR A 25 19.31 13.62 6.72
CA THR A 25 20.44 12.80 7.18
C THR A 25 20.24 12.32 8.61
N PRO A 26 20.45 11.03 8.91
CA PRO A 26 20.40 10.52 10.28
C PRO A 26 21.43 11.20 11.18
N ASP A 27 21.06 11.44 12.42
CA ASP A 27 21.95 11.99 13.46
C ASP A 27 22.72 10.87 14.15
N GLY A 28 23.89 11.22 14.74
CA GLY A 28 24.70 10.33 15.54
C GLY A 28 25.92 9.76 14.82
N ASP A 29 26.74 8.99 15.57
CA ASP A 29 28.00 8.42 15.09
C ASP A 29 27.78 7.34 14.02
N VAL A 30 26.65 6.64 14.08
CA VAL A 30 26.22 5.69 13.06
C VAL A 30 25.06 6.30 12.29
N PRO A 31 25.27 6.79 11.04
CA PRO A 31 24.27 7.52 10.28
C PRO A 31 23.20 6.59 9.68
N THR A 32 22.46 5.91 10.54
CA THR A 32 21.41 4.96 10.17
C THR A 32 20.17 5.15 11.03
N THR A 33 19.01 5.29 10.39
CA THR A 33 17.71 5.33 11.06
C THR A 33 16.70 4.51 10.26
N ILE A 34 15.90 3.71 10.94
CA ILE A 34 14.86 2.90 10.32
C ILE A 34 13.53 3.62 10.45
N TYR A 35 12.79 3.71 9.35
CA TYR A 35 11.43 4.24 9.29
C TYR A 35 10.47 3.20 8.72
N ASN A 36 9.32 3.03 9.37
CA ASN A 36 8.20 2.35 8.76
C ASN A 36 7.45 3.31 7.85
N VAL A 37 7.10 2.86 6.66
CA VAL A 37 6.34 3.65 5.67
C VAL A 37 5.09 2.88 5.29
N GLY A 38 3.95 3.42 5.63
CA GLY A 38 2.65 2.84 5.38
C GLY A 38 1.55 3.79 5.84
N CYS A 39 0.29 3.45 5.58
CA CYS A 39 -0.86 4.27 6.01
C CYS A 39 -1.17 4.15 7.51
N GLY A 40 -0.71 3.10 8.16
CA GLY A 40 -1.02 2.82 9.56
C GLY A 40 -2.48 2.40 9.80
N ARG A 41 -3.19 2.02 8.74
CA ARG A 41 -4.60 1.61 8.80
C ARG A 41 -4.76 0.23 8.19
N PRO A 42 -5.03 -0.80 8.98
CA PRO A 42 -5.32 -2.12 8.45
C PRO A 42 -6.68 -2.13 7.75
N MET A 43 -6.71 -2.67 6.54
CA MET A 43 -7.91 -2.82 5.71
C MET A 43 -8.12 -4.30 5.42
N ARG A 44 -9.38 -4.73 5.38
CA ARG A 44 -9.73 -6.11 5.06
C ARG A 44 -9.40 -6.43 3.60
N LEU A 45 -8.85 -7.62 3.37
CA LEU A 45 -8.57 -8.10 2.01
C LEU A 45 -9.83 -8.08 1.12
N MET A 46 -10.98 -8.46 1.67
CA MET A 46 -12.23 -8.46 0.90
C MET A 46 -12.69 -7.06 0.50
N ASP A 47 -12.42 -6.03 1.31
CA ASP A 47 -12.70 -4.64 0.95
C ASP A 47 -11.79 -4.16 -0.18
N PHE A 48 -10.52 -4.57 -0.16
CA PHE A 48 -9.58 -4.33 -1.25
C PHE A 48 -10.07 -4.95 -2.57
N ILE A 49 -10.51 -6.21 -2.54
CA ILE A 49 -11.04 -6.89 -3.72
C ILE A 49 -12.32 -6.19 -4.22
N ALA A 50 -13.23 -5.82 -3.34
CA ALA A 50 -14.44 -5.10 -3.71
C ALA A 50 -14.16 -3.75 -4.37
N ALA A 51 -13.15 -3.02 -3.89
CA ALA A 51 -12.72 -1.77 -4.50
C ALA A 51 -12.12 -1.98 -5.91
N LEU A 52 -11.33 -3.04 -6.11
CA LEU A 52 -10.83 -3.42 -7.44
C LEU A 52 -11.96 -3.80 -8.39
N GLU A 53 -12.91 -4.60 -7.95
CA GLU A 53 -14.08 -4.98 -8.75
C GLU A 53 -14.86 -3.74 -9.22
N SER A 54 -15.07 -2.80 -8.30
CA SER A 54 -15.77 -1.55 -8.60
C SER A 54 -15.01 -0.69 -9.61
N ALA A 55 -13.69 -0.53 -9.42
CA ALA A 55 -12.86 0.30 -10.28
C ALA A 55 -12.68 -0.28 -11.68
N LEU A 56 -12.62 -1.60 -11.81
CA LEU A 56 -12.42 -2.29 -13.10
C LEU A 56 -13.74 -2.69 -13.79
N GLY A 57 -14.87 -2.58 -13.10
CA GLY A 57 -16.19 -3.00 -13.62
C GLY A 57 -16.29 -4.51 -13.88
N ARG A 58 -15.54 -5.32 -13.13
CA ARG A 58 -15.49 -6.77 -13.27
C ARG A 58 -15.58 -7.46 -11.93
N LYS A 59 -16.13 -8.67 -11.91
CA LYS A 59 -16.14 -9.53 -10.72
C LYS A 59 -14.92 -10.44 -10.69
N ALA A 60 -14.32 -10.55 -9.51
CA ALA A 60 -13.18 -11.45 -9.28
C ALA A 60 -13.66 -12.90 -9.13
N GLU A 61 -12.94 -13.82 -9.70
CA GLU A 61 -13.07 -15.25 -9.40
C GLU A 61 -12.27 -15.56 -8.13
N LEU A 62 -12.98 -15.84 -7.04
CA LEU A 62 -12.35 -16.08 -5.75
C LEU A 62 -12.14 -17.57 -5.51
N ARG A 63 -10.90 -17.98 -5.29
CA ARG A 63 -10.56 -19.30 -4.80
C ARG A 63 -10.13 -19.19 -3.33
N MET A 64 -11.05 -19.50 -2.46
CA MET A 64 -10.78 -19.47 -1.01
C MET A 64 -9.85 -20.63 -0.63
N MET A 65 -8.75 -20.29 0.04
CA MET A 65 -7.76 -21.25 0.50
C MET A 65 -7.50 -21.04 2.00
N PRO A 66 -7.05 -22.09 2.72
CA PRO A 66 -6.58 -21.92 4.09
C PRO A 66 -5.44 -20.90 4.16
N MET A 67 -5.30 -20.25 5.31
CA MET A 67 -4.16 -19.37 5.57
C MET A 67 -2.86 -20.18 5.50
N GLN A 68 -1.86 -19.61 4.82
CA GLN A 68 -0.55 -20.25 4.74
C GLN A 68 0.16 -20.22 6.09
N SER A 69 0.98 -21.24 6.33
CA SER A 69 1.80 -21.28 7.55
C SER A 69 2.78 -20.10 7.57
N GLY A 70 2.80 -19.38 8.68
CA GLY A 70 3.63 -18.17 8.84
C GLY A 70 2.95 -16.87 8.45
N ASP A 71 1.80 -16.91 7.82
CA ASP A 71 1.01 -15.71 7.56
C ASP A 71 0.39 -15.15 8.84
N VAL A 72 0.27 -13.84 8.94
CA VAL A 72 -0.37 -13.16 10.06
C VAL A 72 -1.74 -12.62 9.68
N VAL A 73 -2.65 -12.63 10.64
CA VAL A 73 -4.04 -12.20 10.41
C VAL A 73 -4.12 -10.70 10.10
N ARG A 74 -3.28 -9.90 10.76
CA ARG A 74 -3.35 -8.44 10.68
C ARG A 74 -1.96 -7.81 10.74
N THR A 75 -1.70 -6.87 9.85
CA THR A 75 -0.47 -6.05 9.86
C THR A 75 -0.79 -4.59 9.57
N TRP A 76 -0.05 -3.69 10.23
CA TRP A 76 -0.05 -2.27 9.90
C TRP A 76 1.25 -1.62 10.37
N ALA A 77 1.63 -0.52 9.73
CA ALA A 77 2.83 0.23 10.08
C ALA A 77 2.56 1.26 11.18
N ASP A 78 3.44 1.34 12.16
CA ASP A 78 3.54 2.52 13.03
C ASP A 78 4.45 3.54 12.34
N THR A 79 3.87 4.65 11.88
CA THR A 79 4.54 5.69 11.10
C THR A 79 4.88 6.94 11.93
N SER A 80 4.79 6.87 13.24
CA SER A 80 5.01 8.03 14.11
C SER A 80 6.41 8.63 13.96
N ARG A 81 7.45 7.81 13.82
CA ARG A 81 8.82 8.27 13.59
C ARG A 81 8.97 8.99 12.25
N LEU A 82 8.40 8.44 11.19
CA LEU A 82 8.38 9.07 9.86
C LEU A 82 7.69 10.43 9.93
N ARG A 83 6.50 10.48 10.48
CA ARG A 83 5.72 11.71 10.62
C ARG A 83 6.45 12.78 11.40
N SER A 84 7.11 12.42 12.49
CA SER A 84 7.93 13.34 13.27
C SER A 84 9.10 13.90 12.46
N ARG A 85 9.71 13.08 11.60
CA ARG A 85 10.91 13.49 10.85
C ARG A 85 10.62 14.37 9.64
N ILE A 86 9.59 14.03 8.86
CA ILE A 86 9.29 14.70 7.58
C ILE A 86 7.97 15.48 7.55
N GLY A 87 7.20 15.47 8.65
CA GLY A 87 5.90 16.13 8.72
C GLY A 87 4.84 15.53 7.80
N TYR A 88 5.05 14.31 7.35
CA TYR A 88 4.19 13.61 6.40
C TYR A 88 4.18 12.11 6.68
N ALA A 89 3.06 11.48 6.44
CA ALA A 89 2.94 10.03 6.34
C ALA A 89 1.89 9.68 5.29
N PRO A 90 1.99 8.50 4.65
CA PRO A 90 0.99 8.02 3.70
C PRO A 90 -0.43 8.10 4.25
N SER A 91 -1.37 8.61 3.46
CA SER A 91 -2.77 8.79 3.87
C SER A 91 -3.77 8.62 2.73
N THR A 92 -3.33 8.29 1.53
CA THR A 92 -4.23 8.04 0.39
C THR A 92 -5.21 6.94 0.75
N ARG A 93 -6.49 7.22 0.57
CA ARG A 93 -7.56 6.25 0.85
C ARG A 93 -7.47 5.08 -0.11
N LEU A 94 -7.88 3.90 0.35
CA LEU A 94 -7.85 2.67 -0.43
C LEU A 94 -8.56 2.84 -1.78
N GLU A 95 -9.75 3.38 -1.79
CA GLU A 95 -10.59 3.56 -2.98
C GLU A 95 -9.91 4.48 -4.00
N GLU A 96 -9.32 5.59 -3.55
CA GLU A 96 -8.60 6.53 -4.40
C GLU A 96 -7.35 5.91 -5.02
N GLY A 97 -6.55 5.21 -4.22
CA GLY A 97 -5.35 4.52 -4.70
C GLY A 97 -5.68 3.44 -5.73
N ILE A 98 -6.76 2.68 -5.50
CA ILE A 98 -7.22 1.64 -6.44
C ILE A 98 -7.78 2.25 -7.73
N GLU A 99 -8.51 3.36 -7.67
CA GLU A 99 -8.97 4.05 -8.88
C GLU A 99 -7.78 4.47 -9.76
N ARG A 100 -6.76 5.08 -9.17
CA ARG A 100 -5.54 5.46 -9.90
C ARG A 100 -4.79 4.26 -10.47
N PHE A 101 -4.69 3.19 -9.71
CA PHE A 101 -4.11 1.94 -10.20
C PHE A 101 -4.91 1.38 -11.39
N ALA A 102 -6.23 1.36 -11.30
CA ALA A 102 -7.10 0.85 -12.36
C ALA A 102 -6.99 1.70 -13.63
N GLU A 103 -6.94 3.02 -13.52
CA GLU A 103 -6.72 3.93 -14.65
C GLU A 103 -5.42 3.61 -15.39
N TRP A 104 -4.32 3.44 -14.64
CA TRP A 104 -3.05 3.03 -15.23
C TRP A 104 -3.13 1.63 -15.85
N TYR A 105 -3.75 0.69 -15.15
CA TYR A 105 -3.82 -0.72 -15.56
C TYR A 105 -4.48 -0.90 -16.93
N VAL A 106 -5.53 -0.12 -17.22
CA VAL A 106 -6.24 -0.17 -18.51
C VAL A 106 -5.66 0.80 -19.56
N SER A 107 -4.70 1.64 -19.18
CA SER A 107 -4.11 2.64 -20.06
C SER A 107 -3.10 2.04 -21.04
N ALA A 108 -2.75 2.81 -22.07
CA ALA A 108 -1.70 2.46 -23.01
C ALA A 108 -0.29 2.44 -22.39
N GLU A 109 -0.11 3.05 -21.22
CA GLU A 109 1.16 3.08 -20.49
C GLU A 109 1.48 1.75 -19.76
N ASN A 110 0.48 0.89 -19.59
CA ASN A 110 0.69 -0.43 -19.02
C ASN A 110 1.37 -1.34 -20.06
N PRO A 111 2.64 -1.76 -19.83
CA PRO A 111 3.36 -2.58 -20.79
C PRO A 111 2.80 -3.99 -20.94
N LEU A 112 1.94 -4.42 -20.02
CA LEU A 112 1.29 -5.74 -20.04
C LEU A 112 -0.11 -5.70 -20.65
N ARG A 113 -0.56 -4.55 -21.14
CA ARG A 113 -1.93 -4.38 -21.64
C ARG A 113 -2.31 -5.32 -22.77
N GLU A 114 -1.37 -5.64 -23.66
CA GLU A 114 -1.61 -6.54 -24.79
C GLU A 114 -1.91 -7.99 -24.37
N ASN A 115 -1.60 -8.34 -23.11
CA ASN A 115 -1.81 -9.66 -22.54
C ASN A 115 -3.08 -9.74 -21.65
N LEU A 116 -3.88 -8.69 -21.65
CA LEU A 116 -5.09 -8.59 -20.83
C LEU A 116 -6.36 -9.02 -21.56
#